data_f628efcb346b134bc5d0f419152db236
#
_entry.id   f628efcb346b134bc5d0f419152db236
#
_cell.length_a   1.000
_cell.length_b   1.000
_cell.length_c   1.000
_cell.angle_alpha   90.00
_cell.angle_beta   90.00
_cell.angle_gamma   90.00
#
_symmetry.space_group_name_H-M   'P 1'
#
loop_
_entity.id
_entity.type
_entity.pdbx_description
1 polymer ?
#
loop_
_entity_poly.entity_id
_entity_poly.type
_entity_poly.pdbx_seq_one_letter_code
_entity_poly.pdbx_strand_id
1 'polypeptide(L)'
;MATNKTVFFLIGILLIVLGISMLAPYTVQILYNENSHSFISSAIVTVFIGILCVLANLEKDFKLNLRQTFLFSTLAWIMVAIFGSLPFILATQTYSFSDAFFESMSGITTTGATIINDLDNSPKSILLWRAIMQWLGGIGIVVMACLLYTSPSPRDKRQSRMPSSA
;
A
#
# COMPACT_ATOMS: atom_id res chain seq x y z
N MET A 1 13.31 -8.33 23.35
CA MET A 1 13.02 -7.20 22.45
C MET A 1 12.21 -7.75 21.29
N ALA A 2 10.94 -7.33 21.11
CA ALA A 2 10.16 -7.77 19.97
C ALA A 2 10.80 -7.14 18.71
N THR A 3 11.38 -7.96 17.88
CA THR A 3 12.07 -7.52 16.65
C THR A 3 11.03 -7.02 15.66
N ASN A 4 11.13 -5.79 15.20
CA ASN A 4 10.20 -5.22 14.19
C ASN A 4 10.36 -5.85 12.78
N LYS A 5 11.09 -6.96 12.67
CA LYS A 5 11.36 -7.67 11.42
C LYS A 5 10.07 -8.09 10.70
N THR A 6 9.10 -8.62 11.45
CA THR A 6 7.79 -9.03 10.89
C THR A 6 7.07 -7.86 10.22
N VAL A 7 7.16 -6.65 10.80
CA VAL A 7 6.56 -5.44 10.24
C VAL A 7 7.20 -5.10 8.89
N PHE A 8 8.53 -5.06 8.82
CA PHE A 8 9.24 -4.77 7.56
C PHE A 8 9.06 -5.87 6.51
N PHE A 9 8.95 -7.12 6.92
CA PHE A 9 8.63 -8.22 6.01
C PHE A 9 7.25 -8.02 5.36
N LEU A 10 6.22 -7.69 6.14
CA LEU A 10 4.87 -7.44 5.64
C LEU A 10 4.80 -6.19 4.74
N ILE A 11 5.54 -5.12 5.09
CA ILE A 11 5.68 -3.94 4.22
C ILE A 11 6.32 -4.34 2.89
N GLY A 12 7.35 -5.19 2.89
CA GLY A 12 7.98 -5.69 1.67
C GLY A 12 6.98 -6.43 0.77
N ILE A 13 6.15 -7.32 1.33
CA ILE A 13 5.09 -8.01 0.57
C ILE A 13 4.10 -7.00 -0.01
N LEU A 14 3.67 -6.03 0.78
CA LEU A 14 2.73 -5.00 0.34
C LEU A 14 3.30 -4.17 -0.81
N LEU A 15 4.59 -3.81 -0.78
CA LEU A 15 5.27 -3.12 -1.87
C LEU A 15 5.37 -3.99 -3.14
N ILE A 16 5.61 -5.29 -3.02
CA ILE A 16 5.61 -6.21 -4.17
C ILE A 16 4.22 -6.24 -4.81
N VAL A 17 3.15 -6.37 -4.01
CA VAL A 17 1.77 -6.35 -4.52
C VAL A 17 1.47 -5.02 -5.22
N LEU A 18 1.88 -3.88 -4.62
CA LEU A 18 1.72 -2.56 -5.21
C LEU A 18 2.46 -2.45 -6.55
N GLY A 19 3.71 -2.89 -6.62
CA GLY A 19 4.50 -2.87 -7.86
C GLY A 19 3.92 -3.77 -8.96
N ILE A 20 3.39 -4.94 -8.60
CA ILE A 20 2.69 -5.82 -9.55
C ILE A 20 1.40 -5.15 -10.06
N SER A 21 0.66 -4.45 -9.20
CA SER A 21 -0.56 -3.73 -9.62
C SER A 21 -0.29 -2.62 -10.63
N MET A 22 0.94 -2.05 -10.66
CA MET A 22 1.36 -1.06 -11.66
C MET A 22 1.46 -1.63 -13.08
N LEU A 23 1.50 -2.96 -13.25
CA LEU A 23 1.50 -3.57 -14.57
C LEU A 23 0.15 -3.38 -15.30
N ALA A 24 -0.96 -3.24 -14.59
CA ALA A 24 -2.27 -2.99 -15.21
C ALA A 24 -2.31 -1.62 -15.93
N PRO A 25 -1.98 -0.47 -15.30
CA PRO A 25 -1.90 0.79 -16.03
C PRO A 25 -0.77 0.81 -17.08
N TYR A 26 0.31 0.03 -16.92
CA TYR A 26 1.33 -0.13 -17.95
C TYR A 26 0.76 -0.75 -19.23
N THR A 27 -0.13 -1.76 -19.14
CA THR A 27 -0.79 -2.31 -20.33
C THR A 27 -1.66 -1.27 -21.04
N VAL A 28 -2.36 -0.42 -20.29
CA VAL A 28 -3.15 0.69 -20.85
C VAL A 28 -2.24 1.72 -21.51
N GLN A 29 -1.09 2.03 -20.92
CA GLN A 29 -0.10 2.93 -21.48
C GLN A 29 0.38 2.49 -22.88
N ILE A 30 0.60 1.17 -23.05
CA ILE A 30 0.97 0.60 -24.35
C ILE A 30 -0.19 0.68 -25.34
N LEU A 31 -1.41 0.34 -24.93
CA LEU A 31 -2.60 0.31 -25.78
C LEU A 31 -2.95 1.70 -26.35
N TYR A 32 -2.76 2.75 -25.54
CA TYR A 32 -3.04 4.13 -25.93
C TYR A 32 -1.82 4.87 -26.52
N ASN A 33 -0.68 4.18 -26.71
CA ASN A 33 0.57 4.76 -27.20
C ASN A 33 1.01 6.01 -26.41
N GLU A 34 0.84 5.98 -25.09
CA GLU A 34 1.32 7.06 -24.22
C GLU A 34 2.85 7.00 -24.14
N ASN A 35 3.54 8.07 -24.57
CA ASN A 35 5.00 8.14 -24.72
C ASN A 35 5.77 8.23 -23.39
N SER A 36 5.43 7.43 -22.40
CA SER A 36 6.16 7.40 -21.13
C SER A 36 6.36 5.96 -20.64
N HIS A 37 7.54 5.69 -20.10
CA HIS A 37 7.84 4.41 -19.43
C HIS A 37 7.69 4.51 -17.91
N SER A 38 6.81 5.40 -17.43
CA SER A 38 6.66 5.75 -16.02
C SER A 38 6.24 4.57 -15.16
N PHE A 39 5.26 3.79 -15.61
CA PHE A 39 4.73 2.67 -14.82
C PHE A 39 5.70 1.50 -14.69
N ILE A 40 6.39 1.13 -15.80
CA ILE A 40 7.35 0.03 -15.73
C ILE A 40 8.57 0.39 -14.86
N SER A 41 9.07 1.62 -14.96
CA SER A 41 10.18 2.09 -14.14
C SER A 41 9.79 2.13 -12.65
N SER A 42 8.60 2.65 -12.33
CA SER A 42 8.07 2.67 -10.97
C SER A 42 7.84 1.26 -10.41
N ALA A 43 7.31 0.35 -11.23
CA ALA A 43 7.08 -1.04 -10.84
C ALA A 43 8.40 -1.75 -10.49
N ILE A 44 9.43 -1.61 -11.35
CA ILE A 44 10.75 -2.22 -11.10
C ILE A 44 11.34 -1.72 -9.78
N VAL A 45 11.35 -0.40 -9.56
CA VAL A 45 11.89 0.19 -8.32
C VAL A 45 11.12 -0.30 -7.10
N THR A 46 9.79 -0.28 -7.15
CA THR A 46 8.92 -0.68 -6.03
C THR A 46 9.07 -2.16 -5.70
N VAL A 47 9.05 -3.04 -6.72
CA VAL A 47 9.24 -4.48 -6.53
C VAL A 47 10.65 -4.79 -6.02
N PHE A 48 11.68 -4.13 -6.55
CA PHE A 48 13.06 -4.33 -6.11
C PHE A 48 13.23 -4.00 -4.62
N ILE A 49 12.73 -2.85 -4.18
CA ILE A 49 12.77 -2.47 -2.77
C ILE A 49 11.91 -3.41 -1.91
N GLY A 50 10.75 -3.82 -2.40
CA GLY A 50 9.90 -4.81 -1.73
C GLY A 50 10.62 -6.14 -1.51
N ILE A 51 11.30 -6.65 -2.54
CA ILE A 51 12.09 -7.90 -2.44
C ILE A 51 13.23 -7.75 -1.44
N LEU A 52 13.97 -6.63 -1.47
CA LEU A 52 15.03 -6.36 -0.49
C LEU A 52 14.49 -6.36 0.94
N CYS A 53 13.34 -5.71 1.18
CA CYS A 53 12.70 -5.70 2.50
C CYS A 53 12.30 -7.12 2.96
N VAL A 54 11.76 -7.93 2.07
CA VAL A 54 11.40 -9.33 2.38
C VAL A 54 12.63 -10.16 2.70
N LEU A 55 13.67 -10.11 1.86
CA LEU A 55 14.89 -10.89 2.05
C LEU A 55 15.67 -10.50 3.31
N ALA A 56 15.71 -9.20 3.62
CA ALA A 56 16.40 -8.69 4.81
C ALA A 56 15.69 -9.07 6.13
N ASN A 57 14.39 -9.37 6.09
CA ASN A 57 13.57 -9.58 7.26
C ASN A 57 12.84 -10.94 7.25
N LEU A 58 13.41 -11.97 6.60
CA LEU A 58 12.82 -13.30 6.60
C LEU A 58 12.68 -13.81 8.03
N GLU A 59 11.45 -14.09 8.43
CA GLU A 59 11.11 -14.63 9.75
C GLU A 59 10.07 -15.75 9.60
N LYS A 60 10.23 -16.82 10.38
CA LYS A 60 9.34 -18.00 10.29
C LYS A 60 8.08 -17.85 11.16
N ASP A 61 8.12 -17.01 12.19
CA ASP A 61 7.02 -16.84 13.14
C ASP A 61 6.30 -15.52 12.93
N PHE A 62 5.13 -15.58 12.28
CA PHE A 62 4.27 -14.43 12.01
C PHE A 62 3.33 -14.12 13.19
N LYS A 63 3.86 -13.68 14.31
CA LYS A 63 3.03 -13.20 15.44
C LYS A 63 3.18 -11.70 15.58
N LEU A 64 2.13 -10.96 15.23
CA LEU A 64 2.06 -9.52 15.46
C LEU A 64 1.48 -9.24 16.84
N ASN A 65 2.18 -8.44 17.62
CA ASN A 65 1.65 -7.83 18.83
C ASN A 65 0.82 -6.58 18.45
N LEU A 66 -0.13 -6.17 19.30
CA LEU A 66 -0.94 -4.96 19.07
C LEU A 66 -0.10 -3.74 18.69
N ARG A 67 1.02 -3.50 19.38
CA ARG A 67 1.94 -2.40 19.07
C ARG A 67 2.53 -2.52 17.65
N GLN A 68 2.89 -3.72 17.23
CA GLN A 68 3.43 -3.98 15.88
C GLN A 68 2.36 -3.81 14.82
N THR A 69 1.10 -4.17 15.11
CA THR A 69 -0.03 -3.96 14.21
C THR A 69 -0.27 -2.47 13.93
N PHE A 70 -0.25 -1.63 14.98
CA PHE A 70 -0.35 -0.18 14.79
C PHE A 70 0.83 0.39 14.02
N LEU A 71 2.04 -0.04 14.32
CA LEU A 71 3.24 0.40 13.61
C LEU A 71 3.20 -0.01 12.13
N PHE A 72 2.81 -1.26 11.84
CA PHE A 72 2.63 -1.75 10.49
C PHE A 72 1.59 -0.92 9.74
N SER A 73 0.44 -0.69 10.35
CA SER A 73 -0.63 0.11 9.76
C SER A 73 -0.15 1.50 9.33
N THR A 74 0.47 2.24 10.25
CA THR A 74 0.95 3.60 9.97
C THR A 74 2.02 3.61 8.88
N LEU A 75 3.01 2.71 8.97
CA LEU A 75 4.08 2.63 7.98
C LEU A 75 3.56 2.17 6.61
N ALA A 76 2.59 1.25 6.57
CA ALA A 76 1.99 0.77 5.33
C ALA A 76 1.37 1.93 4.53
N TRP A 77 0.55 2.79 5.18
CA TRP A 77 -0.04 3.95 4.52
C TRP A 77 1.00 4.90 3.94
N ILE A 78 2.05 5.22 4.72
CA ILE A 78 3.12 6.12 4.29
C ILE A 78 3.90 5.50 3.12
N MET A 79 4.29 4.24 3.22
CA MET A 79 5.08 3.56 2.19
C MET A 79 4.31 3.40 0.89
N VAL A 80 3.03 3.01 0.95
CA VAL A 80 2.18 2.91 -0.26
C VAL A 80 2.00 4.28 -0.90
N ALA A 81 1.82 5.36 -0.12
CA ALA A 81 1.71 6.71 -0.68
C ALA A 81 3.01 7.16 -1.36
N ILE A 82 4.18 6.90 -0.77
CA ILE A 82 5.48 7.25 -1.34
C ILE A 82 5.72 6.47 -2.66
N PHE A 83 5.60 5.15 -2.65
CA PHE A 83 5.86 4.34 -3.84
C PHE A 83 4.74 4.48 -4.89
N GLY A 84 3.50 4.68 -4.46
CA GLY A 84 2.37 4.96 -5.34
C GLY A 84 2.44 6.33 -6.02
N SER A 85 3.24 7.28 -5.51
CA SER A 85 3.48 8.58 -6.14
C SER A 85 4.47 8.52 -7.31
N LEU A 86 5.33 7.48 -7.40
CA LEU A 86 6.35 7.38 -8.43
C LEU A 86 5.81 7.46 -9.86
N PRO A 87 4.71 6.75 -10.23
CA PRO A 87 4.16 6.87 -11.57
C PRO A 87 3.72 8.29 -11.91
N PHE A 88 3.18 9.05 -10.95
CA PHE A 88 2.75 10.44 -11.18
C PHE A 88 3.94 11.35 -11.46
N ILE A 89 5.04 11.21 -10.72
CA ILE A 89 6.27 12.00 -10.92
C ILE A 89 6.90 11.70 -12.28
N LEU A 90 6.94 10.41 -12.66
CA LEU A 90 7.61 9.99 -13.89
C LEU A 90 6.76 10.16 -15.14
N ALA A 91 5.42 10.16 -15.02
CA ALA A 91 4.52 10.32 -16.17
C ALA A 91 4.44 11.77 -16.65
N THR A 92 4.43 12.71 -15.73
CA THR A 92 4.33 14.13 -16.04
C THR A 92 5.43 14.86 -15.28
N GLN A 93 6.41 15.38 -16.00
CA GLN A 93 7.48 16.20 -15.39
C GLN A 93 6.95 17.51 -14.75
N THR A 94 5.65 17.72 -14.79
CA THR A 94 4.96 18.92 -14.31
C THR A 94 4.61 18.85 -12.82
N TYR A 95 4.46 17.63 -12.25
CA TYR A 95 4.08 17.48 -10.85
C TYR A 95 5.31 17.53 -9.93
N SER A 96 5.21 18.35 -8.90
CA SER A 96 6.18 18.30 -7.80
C SER A 96 6.01 17.00 -7.00
N PHE A 97 7.02 16.63 -6.23
CA PHE A 97 6.91 15.49 -5.32
C PHE A 97 5.71 15.63 -4.37
N SER A 98 5.45 16.84 -3.88
CA SER A 98 4.31 17.12 -2.98
C SER A 98 2.98 16.83 -3.65
N ASP A 99 2.85 17.20 -4.92
CA ASP A 99 1.63 17.01 -5.71
C ASP A 99 1.37 15.53 -5.97
N ALA A 100 2.39 14.81 -6.42
CA ALA A 100 2.32 13.38 -6.67
C ALA A 100 2.03 12.58 -5.38
N PHE A 101 2.66 12.97 -4.27
CA PHE A 101 2.40 12.37 -2.96
C PHE A 101 0.96 12.63 -2.50
N PHE A 102 0.45 13.86 -2.68
CA PHE A 102 -0.94 14.20 -2.37
C PHE A 102 -1.92 13.35 -3.18
N GLU A 103 -1.72 13.22 -4.50
CA GLU A 103 -2.56 12.38 -5.37
C GLU A 103 -2.55 10.92 -4.92
N SER A 104 -1.36 10.38 -4.63
CA SER A 104 -1.22 9.01 -4.14
C SER A 104 -1.90 8.81 -2.79
N MET A 105 -1.69 9.72 -1.84
CA MET A 105 -2.29 9.66 -0.51
C MET A 105 -3.81 9.79 -0.60
N SER A 106 -4.32 10.73 -1.40
CA SER A 106 -5.75 10.89 -1.66
C SER A 106 -6.39 9.64 -2.28
N GLY A 107 -5.66 8.98 -3.20
CA GLY A 107 -6.11 7.72 -3.79
C GLY A 107 -6.21 6.61 -2.76
N ILE A 108 -5.11 6.32 -2.04
CA ILE A 108 -5.06 5.18 -1.11
C ILE A 108 -5.97 5.38 0.11
N THR A 109 -6.18 6.61 0.58
CA THR A 109 -7.13 6.90 1.66
C THR A 109 -8.58 6.95 1.21
N THR A 110 -8.84 6.70 -0.09
CA THR A 110 -10.18 6.76 -0.69
C THR A 110 -10.88 8.13 -0.58
N THR A 111 -10.12 9.20 -0.35
CA THR A 111 -10.63 10.56 -0.24
C THR A 111 -11.14 11.10 -1.57
N GLY A 112 -10.45 10.75 -2.68
CA GLY A 112 -10.86 11.15 -4.03
C GLY A 112 -10.55 12.60 -4.40
N ALA A 113 -9.93 13.39 -3.52
CA ALA A 113 -9.46 14.74 -3.83
C ALA A 113 -8.36 14.70 -4.90
N THR A 114 -8.33 15.69 -5.79
CA THR A 114 -7.34 15.77 -6.86
C THR A 114 -6.85 17.18 -7.07
N ILE A 115 -5.58 17.31 -7.45
CA ILE A 115 -4.96 18.55 -7.93
C ILE A 115 -4.88 18.58 -9.47
N ILE A 116 -5.30 17.50 -10.14
CA ILE A 116 -5.31 17.43 -11.59
C ILE A 116 -6.48 18.26 -12.10
N ASN A 117 -6.18 19.40 -12.76
CA ASN A 117 -7.19 20.36 -13.21
C ASN A 117 -8.01 19.86 -14.40
N ASP A 118 -7.45 18.97 -15.23
CA ASP A 118 -8.10 18.45 -16.44
C ASP A 118 -8.03 16.92 -16.47
N LEU A 119 -8.96 16.29 -15.76
CA LEU A 119 -9.05 14.83 -15.69
C LEU A 119 -9.44 14.20 -17.02
N ASP A 120 -10.28 14.88 -17.82
CA ASP A 120 -10.82 14.31 -19.07
C ASP A 120 -9.72 14.13 -20.13
N ASN A 121 -8.75 15.04 -20.16
CA ASN A 121 -7.59 14.99 -21.07
C ASN A 121 -6.36 14.32 -20.45
N SER A 122 -6.44 13.86 -19.21
CA SER A 122 -5.32 13.17 -18.54
C SER A 122 -5.05 11.80 -19.18
N PRO A 123 -3.78 11.32 -19.14
CA PRO A 123 -3.44 9.99 -19.64
C PRO A 123 -4.32 8.90 -19.01
N LYS A 124 -4.83 7.99 -19.82
CA LYS A 124 -5.74 6.93 -19.36
C LYS A 124 -5.09 5.98 -18.36
N SER A 125 -3.78 5.78 -18.49
CA SER A 125 -2.97 5.00 -17.54
C SER A 125 -2.96 5.64 -16.14
N ILE A 126 -2.86 6.96 -16.04
CA ILE A 126 -2.89 7.71 -14.78
C ILE A 126 -4.28 7.62 -14.13
N LEU A 127 -5.35 7.75 -14.92
CA LEU A 127 -6.73 7.62 -14.41
C LEU A 127 -6.98 6.21 -13.87
N LEU A 128 -6.52 5.18 -14.59
CA LEU A 128 -6.62 3.81 -14.12
C LEU A 128 -5.80 3.59 -12.83
N TRP A 129 -4.59 4.16 -12.75
CA TRP A 129 -3.77 4.05 -11.54
C TRP A 129 -4.45 4.65 -10.33
N ARG A 130 -5.06 5.83 -10.45
CA ARG A 130 -5.86 6.44 -9.39
C ARG A 130 -7.01 5.53 -8.92
N ALA A 131 -7.74 4.93 -9.87
CA ALA A 131 -8.82 3.99 -9.57
C ALA A 131 -8.31 2.75 -8.82
N ILE A 132 -7.19 2.17 -9.25
CA ILE A 132 -6.54 1.03 -8.58
C ILE A 132 -6.11 1.40 -7.17
N MET A 133 -5.51 2.57 -6.96
CA MET A 133 -5.12 3.05 -5.63
C MET A 133 -6.32 3.16 -4.69
N GLN A 134 -7.44 3.71 -5.15
CA GLN A 134 -8.68 3.80 -4.38
C GLN A 134 -9.24 2.42 -4.04
N TRP A 135 -9.22 1.49 -4.99
CA TRP A 135 -9.67 0.11 -4.76
C TRP A 135 -8.79 -0.62 -3.75
N LEU A 136 -7.46 -0.53 -3.89
CA LEU A 136 -6.50 -1.10 -2.93
C LEU A 136 -6.67 -0.50 -1.53
N GLY A 137 -6.90 0.82 -1.46
CA GLY A 137 -7.15 1.53 -0.21
C GLY A 137 -8.42 1.04 0.48
N GLY A 138 -9.50 0.87 -0.26
CA GLY A 138 -10.76 0.33 0.26
C GLY A 138 -10.59 -1.06 0.86
N ILE A 139 -9.92 -1.97 0.15
CA ILE A 139 -9.58 -3.29 0.68
C ILE A 139 -8.67 -3.18 1.90
N GLY A 140 -7.66 -2.30 1.85
CA GLY A 140 -6.72 -2.08 2.95
C GLY A 140 -7.40 -1.67 4.25
N ILE A 141 -8.40 -0.78 4.19
CA ILE A 141 -9.20 -0.36 5.36
C ILE A 141 -9.96 -1.55 5.95
N VAL A 142 -10.60 -2.38 5.12
CA VAL A 142 -11.34 -3.56 5.58
C VAL A 142 -10.39 -4.56 6.26
N VAL A 143 -9.25 -4.87 5.62
CA VAL A 143 -8.24 -5.79 6.18
C VAL A 143 -7.72 -5.26 7.52
N MET A 144 -7.42 -3.96 7.60
CA MET A 144 -6.94 -3.33 8.83
C MET A 144 -7.98 -3.41 9.95
N ALA A 145 -9.25 -3.11 9.65
CA ALA A 145 -10.34 -3.23 10.62
C ALA A 145 -10.44 -4.68 11.13
N CYS A 146 -10.41 -5.67 10.23
CA CYS A 146 -10.40 -7.08 10.62
C CYS A 146 -9.22 -7.42 11.54
N LEU A 147 -8.00 -6.98 11.22
CA LEU A 147 -6.82 -7.25 12.06
C LEU A 147 -6.91 -6.64 13.46
N LEU A 148 -7.50 -5.43 13.56
CA LEU A 148 -7.68 -4.77 14.85
C LEU A 148 -8.78 -5.42 15.69
N TYR A 149 -9.89 -5.84 15.08
CA TYR A 149 -11.01 -6.45 15.80
C TYR A 149 -10.78 -7.92 16.16
N THR A 150 -9.99 -8.67 15.40
CA THR A 150 -9.68 -10.08 15.68
C THR A 150 -8.57 -10.27 16.70
N SER A 151 -7.91 -9.20 17.15
CA SER A 151 -6.96 -9.27 18.25
C SER A 151 -7.68 -9.66 19.54
N PRO A 152 -7.32 -10.79 20.20
CA PRO A 152 -8.04 -11.28 21.39
C PRO A 152 -8.01 -10.23 22.51
N SER A 153 -9.20 -9.77 22.90
CA SER A 153 -9.41 -8.82 23.98
C SER A 153 -8.87 -9.39 25.30
N PRO A 154 -8.33 -8.56 26.21
CA PRO A 154 -8.02 -8.99 27.57
C PRO A 154 -9.20 -9.63 28.32
N ARG A 155 -10.44 -9.35 27.91
CA ARG A 155 -11.66 -9.96 28.45
C ARG A 155 -11.82 -11.42 28.01
N ASP A 156 -11.49 -11.76 26.75
CA ASP A 156 -11.59 -13.13 26.25
C ASP A 156 -10.63 -14.07 26.98
N LYS A 157 -9.45 -13.57 27.36
CA LYS A 157 -8.48 -14.30 28.17
C LYS A 157 -8.94 -14.53 29.62
N ARG A 158 -9.87 -13.73 30.16
CA ARG A 158 -10.45 -13.93 31.49
C ARG A 158 -11.57 -14.97 31.48
N GLN A 159 -12.41 -14.99 30.43
CA GLN A 159 -13.49 -15.99 30.33
C GLN A 159 -12.96 -17.42 30.17
N SER A 160 -11.83 -17.60 29.48
CA SER A 160 -11.20 -18.93 29.34
C SER A 160 -10.57 -19.47 30.65
N ARG A 161 -10.52 -18.65 31.71
CA ARG A 161 -9.97 -19.03 33.03
C ARG A 161 -11.05 -19.25 34.12
N MET A 162 -12.33 -19.11 33.77
CA MET A 162 -13.39 -19.51 34.72
C MET A 162 -13.50 -21.03 34.70
N PRO A 163 -13.26 -21.71 35.86
CA PRO A 163 -13.54 -23.14 35.96
C PRO A 163 -15.04 -23.33 35.74
N SER A 164 -15.41 -24.25 34.86
CA SER A 164 -16.78 -24.74 34.80
C SER A 164 -17.12 -25.33 36.15
N SER A 165 -17.86 -24.59 36.98
CA SER A 165 -18.44 -25.16 38.18
C SER A 165 -19.41 -26.26 37.74
N ALA A 166 -19.03 -27.50 37.99
CA ALA A 166 -19.90 -28.66 37.96
C ALA A 166 -21.02 -28.53 38.98
#